data_769a289d3baff6f930d6868f33153b8e
#
_entry.id   769a289d3baff6f930d6868f33153b8e
#
_cell.length_a   1.000
_cell.length_b   1.000
_cell.length_c   1.000
_cell.angle_alpha   90.00
_cell.angle_beta   90.00
_cell.angle_gamma   90.00
#
_symmetry.space_group_name_H-M   'P 1'
#
loop_
_entity.id
_entity.type
_entity.pdbx_description
1 polymer ?
#
loop_
_entity_poly.entity_id
_entity_poly.type
_entity_poly.pdbx_seq_one_letter_code
_entity_poly.pdbx_strand_id
1 'polypeptide(L)'
;MNAPYSYREASYTPVPASWRWWPLATREAAQLFRSRWGILLYGLCLIPFLVRSVILMIVFGVLNLGPESLRTRLQTRPIAAGGPNAELDPRRVGFYAAQALEPPAFVFILLLTSMVVARAIARDRATNALELYWTRSISPAQYVLAKWVGGTLLVGSITVFAPFVLWLLAVFLAPDWTLLQTTAGGMAMLLGGLVLATGMLTAIGIFVSGAAATANGAIVVWTTILVGGGAIAELLAAVLRLPELRSWIAPWTAFGVVVRSIAGLNARGASMLGAWCCLGTLLLWSFWRARKRLRIEDALA
;
A
#
# COMPACT_ATOMS: atom_id res chain seq x y z
N MET A 1 -11.85 -56.97 2.82
CA MET A 1 -12.29 -56.33 4.07
C MET A 1 -11.86 -54.88 4.01
N ASN A 2 -12.76 -53.95 3.62
CA ASN A 2 -12.46 -52.54 3.55
C ASN A 2 -12.61 -51.96 4.98
N ALA A 3 -11.51 -51.43 5.53
CA ALA A 3 -11.55 -50.75 6.79
C ALA A 3 -12.52 -49.56 6.68
N PRO A 4 -13.48 -49.40 7.62
CA PRO A 4 -14.38 -48.25 7.58
C PRO A 4 -13.53 -46.98 7.75
N TYR A 5 -13.72 -46.04 6.85
CA TYR A 5 -13.15 -44.69 6.98
C TYR A 5 -13.64 -44.12 8.32
N SER A 6 -12.79 -44.18 9.35
CA SER A 6 -13.05 -43.45 10.59
C SER A 6 -12.93 -41.96 10.27
N TYR A 7 -14.07 -41.28 10.14
CA TYR A 7 -14.09 -39.83 10.21
C TYR A 7 -13.46 -39.46 11.55
N ARG A 8 -12.23 -38.92 11.49
CA ARG A 8 -11.65 -38.30 12.65
C ARG A 8 -12.56 -37.10 12.96
N GLU A 9 -13.29 -37.17 14.03
CA GLU A 9 -13.95 -36.00 14.60
C GLU A 9 -12.86 -34.96 14.86
N ALA A 10 -12.66 -34.08 13.91
CA ALA A 10 -11.83 -32.91 14.14
C ALA A 10 -12.55 -32.12 15.22
N SER A 11 -11.94 -32.00 16.41
CA SER A 11 -12.41 -31.14 17.50
C SER A 11 -12.39 -29.68 16.99
N TYR A 12 -13.44 -29.34 16.23
CA TYR A 12 -13.61 -28.02 15.66
C TYR A 12 -14.16 -27.09 16.72
N THR A 13 -13.30 -26.25 17.29
CA THR A 13 -13.75 -25.12 18.08
C THR A 13 -14.32 -24.07 17.11
N PRO A 14 -15.65 -23.82 17.15
CA PRO A 14 -16.25 -22.88 16.20
C PRO A 14 -15.68 -21.48 16.45
N VAL A 15 -15.14 -20.88 15.39
CA VAL A 15 -14.66 -19.50 15.46
C VAL A 15 -15.83 -18.57 15.79
N PRO A 16 -15.70 -17.68 16.79
CA PRO A 16 -16.74 -16.73 17.14
C PRO A 16 -17.26 -15.96 15.91
N ALA A 17 -18.55 -15.66 15.86
CA ALA A 17 -19.19 -15.01 14.72
C ALA A 17 -18.49 -13.69 14.31
N SER A 18 -17.97 -12.95 15.29
CA SER A 18 -17.21 -11.69 15.09
C SER A 18 -15.86 -11.87 14.38
N TRP A 19 -15.27 -13.07 14.43
CA TRP A 19 -13.93 -13.35 13.87
C TRP A 19 -13.97 -14.22 12.60
N ARG A 20 -15.13 -14.59 12.08
CA ARG A 20 -15.27 -15.45 10.88
C ARG A 20 -14.68 -14.84 9.62
N TRP A 21 -14.52 -13.54 9.57
CA TRP A 21 -13.89 -12.81 8.46
C TRP A 21 -12.35 -12.94 8.44
N TRP A 22 -11.71 -13.20 9.59
CA TRP A 22 -10.24 -13.22 9.70
C TRP A 22 -9.57 -14.32 8.87
N PRO A 23 -10.03 -15.59 8.86
CA PRO A 23 -9.46 -16.61 7.98
C PRO A 23 -9.55 -16.24 6.49
N LEU A 24 -10.58 -15.50 6.09
CA LEU A 24 -10.72 -15.03 4.72
C LEU A 24 -9.71 -13.92 4.41
N ALA A 25 -9.47 -13.00 5.35
CA ALA A 25 -8.48 -11.93 5.20
C ALA A 25 -7.05 -12.48 5.07
N THR A 26 -6.68 -13.43 5.93
CA THR A 26 -5.35 -14.09 5.87
C THR A 26 -5.18 -14.91 4.59
N ARG A 27 -6.23 -15.59 4.12
CA ARG A 27 -6.23 -16.30 2.85
C ARG A 27 -6.03 -15.36 1.68
N GLU A 28 -6.67 -14.19 1.68
CA GLU A 28 -6.52 -13.19 0.64
C GLU A 28 -5.09 -12.65 0.60
N ALA A 29 -4.50 -12.29 1.75
CA ALA A 29 -3.12 -11.87 1.84
C ALA A 29 -2.14 -12.96 1.35
N ALA A 30 -2.39 -14.24 1.69
CA ALA A 30 -1.56 -15.36 1.30
C ALA A 30 -1.75 -15.78 -0.17
N GLN A 31 -2.80 -15.33 -0.85
CA GLN A 31 -3.14 -15.79 -2.20
C GLN A 31 -2.08 -15.43 -3.24
N LEU A 32 -1.41 -14.28 -3.07
CA LEU A 32 -0.33 -13.85 -3.94
C LEU A 32 0.82 -14.88 -3.96
N PHE A 33 1.15 -15.44 -2.79
CA PHE A 33 2.24 -16.38 -2.61
C PHE A 33 1.95 -17.81 -3.13
N ARG A 34 0.72 -18.06 -3.58
CA ARG A 34 0.37 -19.33 -4.25
C ARG A 34 0.75 -19.36 -5.73
N SER A 35 1.06 -18.22 -6.32
CA SER A 35 1.45 -18.09 -7.72
C SER A 35 2.93 -17.72 -7.83
N ARG A 36 3.66 -18.39 -8.76
CA ARG A 36 5.07 -18.05 -9.05
C ARG A 36 5.22 -16.60 -9.48
N TRP A 37 4.30 -16.10 -10.28
CA TRP A 37 4.27 -14.71 -10.71
C TRP A 37 3.98 -13.74 -9.55
N GLY A 38 3.16 -14.15 -8.60
CA GLY A 38 2.88 -13.38 -7.41
C GLY A 38 4.11 -13.24 -6.52
N ILE A 39 4.85 -14.33 -6.29
CA ILE A 39 6.09 -14.31 -5.53
C ILE A 39 7.13 -13.41 -6.20
N LEU A 40 7.29 -13.55 -7.53
CA LEU A 40 8.19 -12.71 -8.30
C LEU A 40 7.82 -11.22 -8.21
N LEU A 41 6.54 -10.89 -8.38
CA LEU A 41 6.06 -9.52 -8.25
C LEU A 41 6.32 -8.94 -6.85
N TYR A 42 6.05 -9.72 -5.80
CA TYR A 42 6.34 -9.31 -4.44
C TYR A 42 7.85 -9.09 -4.21
N GLY A 43 8.69 -9.97 -4.75
CA GLY A 43 10.15 -9.82 -4.73
C GLY A 43 10.61 -8.54 -5.43
N LEU A 44 10.02 -8.19 -6.59
CA LEU A 44 10.30 -6.94 -7.28
C LEU A 44 9.91 -5.71 -6.43
N CYS A 45 8.79 -5.80 -5.70
CA CYS A 45 8.37 -4.74 -4.78
C CYS A 45 9.38 -4.50 -3.63
N LEU A 46 10.20 -5.49 -3.29
CA LEU A 46 11.23 -5.37 -2.27
C LEU A 46 12.55 -4.78 -2.78
N ILE A 47 12.74 -4.61 -4.10
CA ILE A 47 13.96 -4.04 -4.66
C ILE A 47 14.29 -2.66 -4.07
N PRO A 48 13.36 -1.69 -3.99
CA PRO A 48 13.64 -0.39 -3.37
C PRO A 48 14.12 -0.51 -1.92
N PHE A 49 13.56 -1.47 -1.17
CA PHE A 49 13.98 -1.78 0.19
C PHE A 49 15.44 -2.28 0.25
N LEU A 50 15.79 -3.24 -0.62
CA LEU A 50 17.15 -3.77 -0.69
C LEU A 50 18.17 -2.69 -1.06
N VAL A 51 17.84 -1.85 -2.05
CA VAL A 51 18.72 -0.74 -2.46
C VAL A 51 18.95 0.23 -1.29
N ARG A 52 17.91 0.62 -0.57
CA ARG A 52 18.03 1.51 0.58
C ARG A 52 18.75 0.86 1.77
N SER A 53 18.58 -0.46 1.96
CA SER A 53 19.34 -1.21 2.98
C SER A 53 20.85 -1.18 2.69
N VAL A 54 21.24 -1.34 1.42
CA VAL A 54 22.65 -1.22 1.02
C VAL A 54 23.17 0.21 1.25
N ILE A 55 22.38 1.23 0.91
CA ILE A 55 22.74 2.63 1.18
C ILE A 55 22.98 2.85 2.69
N LEU A 56 22.11 2.33 3.54
CA LEU A 56 22.28 2.38 5.00
C LEU A 56 23.59 1.75 5.44
N MET A 57 23.90 0.54 4.97
CA MET A 57 25.13 -0.16 5.31
C MET A 57 26.39 0.60 4.87
N ILE A 58 26.33 1.30 3.74
CA ILE A 58 27.43 2.16 3.27
C ILE A 58 27.57 3.41 4.15
N VAL A 59 26.44 4.08 4.46
CA VAL A 59 26.45 5.33 5.25
C VAL A 59 26.94 5.09 6.67
N PHE A 60 26.51 4.01 7.30
CA PHE A 60 26.95 3.65 8.65
C PHE A 60 28.32 2.91 8.68
N GLY A 61 28.97 2.73 7.54
CA GLY A 61 30.34 2.23 7.45
C GLY A 61 30.50 0.71 7.60
N VAL A 62 29.39 -0.05 7.56
CA VAL A 62 29.43 -1.53 7.60
C VAL A 62 29.97 -2.11 6.30
N LEU A 63 29.61 -1.52 5.16
CA LEU A 63 30.09 -1.89 3.83
C LEU A 63 31.05 -0.81 3.32
N ASN A 64 32.31 -1.16 3.12
CA ASN A 64 33.32 -0.29 2.51
C ASN A 64 33.28 -0.37 0.97
N LEU A 65 32.08 -0.35 0.40
CA LEU A 65 31.87 -0.40 -1.04
C LEU A 65 31.79 1.02 -1.60
N GLY A 66 32.65 1.32 -2.55
CA GLY A 66 32.59 2.55 -3.34
C GLY A 66 33.81 3.47 -3.19
N PRO A 67 33.98 4.43 -4.13
CA PRO A 67 35.06 5.40 -4.06
C PRO A 67 34.90 6.27 -2.80
N GLU A 68 36.04 6.60 -2.13
CA GLU A 68 36.06 7.46 -0.93
C GLU A 68 35.28 8.77 -1.09
N SER A 69 35.22 9.29 -2.32
CA SER A 69 34.46 10.48 -2.66
C SER A 69 32.95 10.33 -2.43
N LEU A 70 32.39 9.14 -2.63
CA LEU A 70 30.97 8.87 -2.43
C LEU A 70 30.65 8.73 -0.94
N ARG A 71 31.50 8.05 -0.20
CA ARG A 71 31.44 7.91 1.27
C ARG A 71 31.54 9.28 1.94
N THR A 72 32.53 10.08 1.58
CA THR A 72 32.74 11.44 2.10
C THR A 72 31.54 12.33 1.76
N ARG A 73 30.97 12.25 0.53
CA ARG A 73 29.78 13.01 0.16
C ARG A 73 28.54 12.62 0.95
N LEU A 74 28.37 11.35 1.29
CA LEU A 74 27.21 10.87 2.07
C LEU A 74 27.39 11.14 3.58
N GLN A 75 28.63 11.13 4.09
CA GLN A 75 28.94 11.32 5.51
C GLN A 75 29.15 12.78 5.91
N THR A 76 29.79 13.58 5.07
CA THR A 76 30.28 14.93 5.43
C THR A 76 29.43 16.09 4.91
N ARG A 77 28.52 15.86 3.95
CA ARG A 77 27.57 16.92 3.59
C ARG A 77 26.51 17.03 4.67
N PRO A 78 26.47 18.12 5.46
CA PRO A 78 25.24 18.53 6.11
C PRO A 78 24.28 18.82 4.95
N ILE A 79 23.41 17.86 4.64
CA ILE A 79 22.41 18.04 3.59
C ILE A 79 21.51 19.16 4.13
N ALA A 80 21.68 20.35 3.54
CA ALA A 80 20.94 21.54 3.93
C ALA A 80 19.46 21.20 4.04
N ALA A 81 18.82 21.61 5.12
CA ALA A 81 17.40 21.33 5.32
C ALA A 81 16.62 21.81 4.09
N GLY A 82 16.14 20.88 3.27
CA GLY A 82 15.38 21.17 2.06
C GLY A 82 16.14 21.11 0.73
N GLY A 83 17.39 20.64 0.69
CA GLY A 83 18.07 20.36 -0.57
C GLY A 83 17.50 19.12 -1.29
N PRO A 84 17.73 18.97 -2.62
CA PRO A 84 17.21 17.87 -3.42
C PRO A 84 17.65 16.47 -2.93
N ASN A 85 18.69 16.37 -2.14
CA ASN A 85 19.24 15.13 -1.59
C ASN A 85 18.87 14.89 -0.12
N ALA A 86 17.99 15.70 0.48
CA ALA A 86 17.56 15.53 1.88
C ALA A 86 16.86 14.18 2.13
N GLU A 87 16.31 13.56 1.08
CA GLU A 87 15.64 12.27 1.12
C GLU A 87 16.62 11.08 1.04
N LEU A 88 17.90 11.33 0.83
CA LEU A 88 18.97 10.33 0.86
C LEU A 88 19.68 10.24 2.23
N ASP A 89 19.34 11.12 3.18
CA ASP A 89 19.95 11.12 4.52
C ASP A 89 19.18 10.17 5.47
N PRO A 90 19.77 9.02 5.88
CA PRO A 90 19.12 8.07 6.78
C PRO A 90 18.83 8.61 8.18
N ARG A 91 19.40 9.76 8.53
CA ARG A 91 19.14 10.44 9.81
C ARG A 91 17.83 11.23 9.81
N ARG A 92 17.11 11.22 8.68
CA ARG A 92 15.85 11.95 8.50
C ARG A 92 14.70 11.02 8.17
N VAL A 93 13.53 11.32 8.70
CA VAL A 93 12.29 10.58 8.45
C VAL A 93 11.93 10.54 6.95
N GLY A 94 12.31 11.60 6.19
CA GLY A 94 12.12 11.68 4.74
C GLY A 94 12.74 10.52 3.95
N PHE A 95 13.87 9.99 4.39
CA PHE A 95 14.52 8.82 3.78
C PHE A 95 13.60 7.59 3.79
N TYR A 96 12.91 7.35 4.90
CA TYR A 96 11.99 6.22 5.06
C TYR A 96 10.66 6.46 4.34
N ALA A 97 10.20 7.70 4.31
CA ALA A 97 9.01 8.09 3.55
C ALA A 97 9.20 7.84 2.05
N ALA A 98 10.37 8.17 1.50
CA ALA A 98 10.73 7.98 0.11
C ALA A 98 10.70 6.50 -0.31
N GLN A 99 10.94 5.56 0.61
CA GLN A 99 10.84 4.12 0.36
C GLN A 99 9.47 3.70 -0.17
N ALA A 100 8.40 4.30 0.32
CA ALA A 100 7.04 3.95 -0.07
C ALA A 100 6.45 4.90 -1.13
N LEU A 101 6.97 6.13 -1.25
CA LEU A 101 6.35 7.21 -2.03
C LEU A 101 7.02 7.50 -3.37
N GLU A 102 8.31 7.17 -3.51
CA GLU A 102 9.06 7.53 -4.70
C GLU A 102 9.11 6.41 -5.75
N PRO A 103 9.30 6.75 -7.03
CA PRO A 103 9.69 5.76 -8.02
C PRO A 103 11.03 5.08 -7.64
N PRO A 104 11.19 3.76 -7.86
CA PRO A 104 10.31 2.83 -8.56
C PRO A 104 9.20 2.18 -7.69
N ALA A 105 9.11 2.50 -6.37
CA ALA A 105 8.15 1.87 -5.47
C ALA A 105 6.70 2.03 -5.97
N PHE A 106 6.35 3.21 -6.49
CA PHE A 106 5.03 3.46 -7.09
C PHE A 106 4.64 2.42 -8.14
N VAL A 107 5.53 2.13 -9.09
CA VAL A 107 5.25 1.18 -10.18
C VAL A 107 4.96 -0.21 -9.64
N PHE A 108 5.77 -0.66 -8.68
CA PHE A 108 5.59 -1.97 -8.08
C PHE A 108 4.32 -2.06 -7.22
N ILE A 109 4.01 -1.02 -6.45
CA ILE A 109 2.78 -0.95 -5.65
C ILE A 109 1.56 -0.89 -6.57
N LEU A 110 1.63 -0.15 -7.69
CA LEU A 110 0.59 -0.13 -8.72
C LEU A 110 0.32 -1.53 -9.27
N LEU A 111 1.36 -2.25 -9.67
CA LEU A 111 1.24 -3.60 -10.19
C LEU A 111 0.65 -4.55 -9.13
N LEU A 112 1.14 -4.48 -7.90
CA LEU A 112 0.66 -5.30 -6.80
C LEU A 112 -0.82 -5.03 -6.49
N THR A 113 -1.21 -3.77 -6.35
CA THR A 113 -2.60 -3.39 -6.06
C THR A 113 -3.53 -3.74 -7.22
N SER A 114 -3.07 -3.63 -8.47
CA SER A 114 -3.83 -4.03 -9.65
C SER A 114 -4.09 -5.54 -9.68
N MET A 115 -3.08 -6.34 -9.37
CA MET A 115 -3.17 -7.79 -9.44
C MET A 115 -3.91 -8.43 -8.26
N VAL A 116 -3.90 -7.80 -7.10
CA VAL A 116 -4.49 -8.37 -5.88
C VAL A 116 -5.76 -7.62 -5.50
N VAL A 117 -5.66 -6.33 -5.25
CA VAL A 117 -6.75 -5.54 -4.65
C VAL A 117 -7.84 -5.23 -5.66
N ALA A 118 -7.47 -4.69 -6.84
CA ALA A 118 -8.44 -4.24 -7.83
C ALA A 118 -9.27 -5.35 -8.45
N ARG A 119 -8.82 -6.59 -8.41
CA ARG A 119 -9.55 -7.75 -8.97
C ARG A 119 -10.20 -8.65 -7.92
N ALA A 120 -10.01 -8.38 -6.63
CA ALA A 120 -10.38 -9.28 -5.55
C ALA A 120 -11.86 -9.70 -5.56
N ILE A 121 -12.80 -8.75 -5.63
CA ILE A 121 -14.26 -9.03 -5.68
C ILE A 121 -14.67 -9.49 -7.08
N ALA A 122 -14.18 -8.81 -8.13
CA ALA A 122 -14.55 -9.15 -9.51
C ALA A 122 -14.14 -10.58 -9.90
N ARG A 123 -13.01 -11.08 -9.37
CA ARG A 123 -12.57 -12.46 -9.55
C ARG A 123 -13.47 -13.45 -8.83
N ASP A 124 -13.82 -13.19 -7.55
CA ASP A 124 -14.69 -14.09 -6.78
C ASP A 124 -16.09 -14.19 -7.41
N ARG A 125 -16.57 -13.09 -8.01
CA ARG A 125 -17.81 -13.10 -8.80
C ARG A 125 -17.67 -13.98 -10.04
N ALA A 126 -16.59 -13.84 -10.79
CA ALA A 126 -16.37 -14.64 -12.01
C ALA A 126 -16.25 -16.14 -11.75
N THR A 127 -15.90 -16.53 -10.52
CA THR A 127 -15.77 -17.94 -10.10
C THR A 127 -16.97 -18.44 -9.29
N ASN A 128 -18.05 -17.66 -9.17
CA ASN A 128 -19.23 -17.91 -8.33
C ASN A 128 -18.88 -18.20 -6.84
N ALA A 129 -17.71 -17.74 -6.39
CA ALA A 129 -17.27 -17.94 -5.01
C ALA A 129 -18.14 -17.17 -4.00
N LEU A 130 -18.84 -16.11 -4.43
CA LEU A 130 -19.72 -15.31 -3.57
C LEU A 130 -20.87 -16.16 -2.99
N GLU A 131 -21.47 -17.05 -3.78
CA GLU A 131 -22.54 -17.94 -3.33
C GLU A 131 -22.05 -18.86 -2.21
N LEU A 132 -20.81 -19.38 -2.31
CA LEU A 132 -20.19 -20.20 -1.27
C LEU A 132 -19.96 -19.44 0.04
N TYR A 133 -19.65 -18.15 -0.04
CA TYR A 133 -19.45 -17.34 1.17
C TYR A 133 -20.78 -17.05 1.88
N TRP A 134 -21.84 -16.78 1.13
CA TRP A 134 -23.15 -16.48 1.71
C TRP A 134 -23.82 -17.71 2.31
N THR A 135 -23.57 -18.91 1.79
CA THR A 135 -24.03 -20.16 2.43
C THR A 135 -23.30 -20.47 3.73
N ARG A 136 -22.15 -19.85 3.99
CA ARG A 136 -21.31 -20.08 5.19
C ARG A 136 -21.48 -19.05 6.32
N SER A 137 -22.63 -18.39 6.41
CA SER A 137 -22.96 -17.42 7.47
C SER A 137 -21.95 -16.26 7.62
N ILE A 138 -21.31 -15.83 6.53
CA ILE A 138 -20.50 -14.62 6.47
C ILE A 138 -21.37 -13.50 5.90
N SER A 139 -21.52 -12.39 6.63
CA SER A 139 -22.29 -11.26 6.12
C SER A 139 -21.55 -10.54 4.98
N PRO A 140 -22.26 -9.86 4.05
CA PRO A 140 -21.62 -9.07 2.98
C PRO A 140 -20.61 -8.04 3.51
N ALA A 141 -20.91 -7.42 4.67
CA ALA A 141 -20.00 -6.48 5.32
C ALA A 141 -18.71 -7.16 5.81
N GLN A 142 -18.82 -8.33 6.43
CA GLN A 142 -17.65 -9.12 6.85
C GLN A 142 -16.82 -9.60 5.66
N TYR A 143 -17.45 -9.95 4.55
CA TYR A 143 -16.75 -10.30 3.31
C TYR A 143 -15.93 -9.12 2.77
N VAL A 144 -16.53 -7.94 2.62
CA VAL A 144 -15.83 -6.74 2.16
C VAL A 144 -14.72 -6.34 3.13
N LEU A 145 -14.97 -6.40 4.44
CA LEU A 145 -13.98 -6.15 5.48
C LEU A 145 -12.78 -7.11 5.35
N ALA A 146 -13.05 -8.40 5.17
CA ALA A 146 -11.99 -9.41 4.99
C ALA A 146 -11.12 -9.11 3.77
N LYS A 147 -11.72 -8.76 2.63
CA LYS A 147 -10.98 -8.37 1.41
C LYS A 147 -10.16 -7.11 1.62
N TRP A 148 -10.75 -6.10 2.27
CA TRP A 148 -10.05 -4.86 2.57
C TRP A 148 -8.87 -5.08 3.52
N VAL A 149 -9.06 -5.77 4.63
CA VAL A 149 -7.99 -6.05 5.58
C VAL A 149 -6.90 -6.92 4.94
N GLY A 150 -7.27 -7.99 4.20
CA GLY A 150 -6.31 -8.84 3.50
C GLY A 150 -5.47 -8.06 2.47
N GLY A 151 -6.10 -7.20 1.68
CA GLY A 151 -5.42 -6.30 0.76
C GLY A 151 -4.53 -5.29 1.46
N THR A 152 -5.01 -4.69 2.56
CA THR A 152 -4.24 -3.72 3.35
C THR A 152 -3.03 -4.37 4.02
N LEU A 153 -3.15 -5.57 4.55
CA LEU A 153 -2.03 -6.32 5.12
C LEU A 153 -0.95 -6.60 4.07
N LEU A 154 -1.37 -7.04 2.88
CA LEU A 154 -0.42 -7.34 1.81
C LEU A 154 0.28 -6.08 1.28
N VAL A 155 -0.45 -5.02 0.97
CA VAL A 155 0.14 -3.76 0.50
C VAL A 155 0.93 -3.09 1.61
N GLY A 156 0.42 -3.09 2.84
CA GLY A 156 1.06 -2.56 4.04
C GLY A 156 2.38 -3.25 4.39
N SER A 157 2.55 -4.52 4.03
CA SER A 157 3.85 -5.20 4.21
C SER A 157 4.98 -4.54 3.42
N ILE A 158 4.66 -3.84 2.33
CA ILE A 158 5.63 -3.11 1.52
C ILE A 158 5.63 -1.61 1.87
N THR A 159 4.45 -1.01 2.03
CA THR A 159 4.33 0.44 2.24
C THR A 159 4.59 0.86 3.68
N VAL A 160 4.29 0.02 4.66
CA VAL A 160 4.41 0.31 6.10
C VAL A 160 5.56 -0.46 6.73
N PHE A 161 5.59 -1.80 6.53
CA PHE A 161 6.55 -2.64 7.21
C PHE A 161 7.98 -2.46 6.67
N ALA A 162 8.17 -2.27 5.36
CA ALA A 162 9.50 -2.07 4.80
C ALA A 162 10.19 -0.77 5.30
N PRO A 163 9.54 0.42 5.32
CA PRO A 163 10.11 1.60 5.95
C PRO A 163 10.40 1.42 7.44
N PHE A 164 9.54 0.71 8.16
CA PHE A 164 9.75 0.41 9.58
C PHE A 164 11.00 -0.45 9.82
N VAL A 165 11.17 -1.52 9.05
CA VAL A 165 12.35 -2.38 9.14
C VAL A 165 13.62 -1.64 8.75
N LEU A 166 13.57 -0.78 7.71
CA LEU A 166 14.70 0.09 7.35
C LEU A 166 15.09 1.01 8.50
N TRP A 167 14.12 1.62 9.17
CA TRP A 167 14.38 2.47 10.31
C TRP A 167 14.98 1.71 11.49
N LEU A 168 14.44 0.53 11.80
CA LEU A 168 15.04 -0.34 12.83
C LEU A 168 16.49 -0.71 12.47
N LEU A 169 16.74 -1.07 11.22
CA LEU A 169 18.09 -1.36 10.74
C LEU A 169 19.02 -0.16 10.94
N ALA A 170 18.57 1.06 10.62
CA ALA A 170 19.35 2.26 10.82
C ALA A 170 19.64 2.54 12.31
N VAL A 171 18.66 2.34 13.20
CA VAL A 171 18.84 2.47 14.65
C VAL A 171 19.87 1.46 15.18
N PHE A 172 19.84 0.21 14.71
CA PHE A 172 20.83 -0.81 15.11
C PHE A 172 22.24 -0.55 14.54
N LEU A 173 22.34 0.09 13.40
CA LEU A 173 23.64 0.44 12.78
C LEU A 173 24.21 1.76 13.32
N ALA A 174 23.40 2.60 13.95
CA ALA A 174 23.83 3.87 14.51
C ALA A 174 24.79 3.63 15.71
N PRO A 175 25.85 4.44 15.87
CA PRO A 175 26.82 4.27 16.96
C PRO A 175 26.20 4.60 18.33
N ASP A 176 25.11 5.34 18.38
CA ASP A 176 24.45 5.79 19.59
C ASP A 176 22.91 5.82 19.43
N TRP A 177 22.20 6.03 20.55
CA TRP A 177 20.74 6.09 20.58
C TRP A 177 20.15 7.45 20.13
N THR A 178 20.97 8.39 19.69
CA THR A 178 20.51 9.73 19.29
C THR A 178 19.58 9.67 18.08
N LEU A 179 19.85 8.73 17.14
CA LEU A 179 18.98 8.49 15.99
C LEU A 179 17.56 8.10 16.41
N LEU A 180 17.44 7.17 17.36
CA LEU A 180 16.13 6.77 17.89
C LEU A 180 15.42 7.96 18.54
N GLN A 181 16.10 8.69 19.42
CA GLN A 181 15.50 9.81 20.16
C GLN A 181 15.02 10.93 19.22
N THR A 182 15.78 11.22 18.17
CA THR A 182 15.46 12.31 17.24
C THR A 182 14.42 11.95 16.18
N THR A 183 14.32 10.66 15.82
CA THR A 183 13.45 10.22 14.70
C THR A 183 12.20 9.45 15.13
N ALA A 184 12.12 8.92 16.36
CA ALA A 184 11.03 8.04 16.79
C ALA A 184 9.64 8.70 16.65
N GLY A 185 9.48 9.95 17.07
CA GLY A 185 8.22 10.68 16.95
C GLY A 185 7.78 10.88 15.49
N GLY A 186 8.71 11.33 14.65
CA GLY A 186 8.45 11.49 13.21
C GLY A 186 8.18 10.16 12.50
N MET A 187 8.87 9.09 12.93
CA MET A 187 8.64 7.75 12.38
C MET A 187 7.27 7.18 12.78
N ALA A 188 6.83 7.38 14.01
CA ALA A 188 5.49 6.98 14.46
C ALA A 188 4.39 7.70 13.64
N MET A 189 4.55 9.00 13.41
CA MET A 189 3.64 9.78 12.55
C MET A 189 3.67 9.29 11.10
N LEU A 190 4.86 9.01 10.55
CA LEU A 190 5.01 8.46 9.21
C LEU A 190 4.29 7.11 9.07
N LEU A 191 4.51 6.19 10.00
CA LEU A 191 3.85 4.88 9.98
C LEU A 191 2.33 5.01 10.09
N GLY A 192 1.83 5.87 10.97
CA GLY A 192 0.40 6.19 11.07
C GLY A 192 -0.18 6.72 9.76
N GLY A 193 0.52 7.66 9.13
CA GLY A 193 0.17 8.20 7.82
C GLY A 193 0.16 7.12 6.73
N LEU A 194 1.17 6.25 6.68
CA LEU A 194 1.26 5.15 5.73
C LEU A 194 0.13 4.11 5.93
N VAL A 195 -0.19 3.75 7.18
CA VAL A 195 -1.30 2.83 7.49
C VAL A 195 -2.63 3.41 7.00
N LEU A 196 -2.91 4.67 7.35
CA LEU A 196 -4.14 5.35 6.96
C LEU A 196 -4.28 5.45 5.44
N ALA A 197 -3.25 5.96 4.78
CA ALA A 197 -3.25 6.16 3.34
C ALA A 197 -3.31 4.83 2.57
N THR A 198 -2.58 3.79 3.03
CA THR A 198 -2.65 2.44 2.47
C THR A 198 -4.04 1.83 2.64
N GLY A 199 -4.66 2.02 3.82
CA GLY A 199 -6.04 1.58 4.07
C GLY A 199 -7.04 2.27 3.13
N MET A 200 -6.91 3.56 2.88
CA MET A 200 -7.74 4.29 1.92
C MET A 200 -7.52 3.80 0.48
N LEU A 201 -6.27 3.66 0.06
CA LEU A 201 -5.94 3.20 -1.29
C LEU A 201 -6.50 1.80 -1.56
N THR A 202 -6.34 0.88 -0.62
CA THR A 202 -6.88 -0.48 -0.74
C THR A 202 -8.41 -0.50 -0.69
N ALA A 203 -9.06 0.34 0.11
CA ALA A 203 -10.52 0.47 0.12
C ALA A 203 -11.05 0.94 -1.24
N ILE A 204 -10.44 1.95 -1.84
CA ILE A 204 -10.81 2.43 -3.19
C ILE A 204 -10.66 1.28 -4.21
N GLY A 205 -9.55 0.55 -4.18
CA GLY A 205 -9.30 -0.58 -5.08
C GLY A 205 -10.32 -1.72 -4.92
N ILE A 206 -10.71 -2.08 -3.70
CA ILE A 206 -11.76 -3.07 -3.41
C ILE A 206 -13.12 -2.61 -3.94
N PHE A 207 -13.50 -1.35 -3.74
CA PHE A 207 -14.75 -0.84 -4.26
C PHE A 207 -14.75 -0.73 -5.79
N VAL A 208 -13.62 -0.38 -6.41
CA VAL A 208 -13.45 -0.44 -7.88
C VAL A 208 -13.65 -1.88 -8.37
N SER A 209 -13.09 -2.86 -7.66
CA SER A 209 -13.30 -4.28 -7.95
C SER A 209 -14.78 -4.68 -7.86
N GLY A 210 -15.48 -4.19 -6.85
CA GLY A 210 -16.93 -4.42 -6.68
C GLY A 210 -17.78 -3.78 -7.79
N ALA A 211 -17.36 -2.63 -8.32
CA ALA A 211 -18.04 -1.91 -9.38
C ALA A 211 -17.78 -2.47 -10.79
N ALA A 212 -16.65 -3.16 -11.00
CA ALA A 212 -16.24 -3.67 -12.32
C ALA A 212 -17.04 -4.92 -12.74
N ALA A 213 -17.25 -5.10 -14.05
CA ALA A 213 -17.92 -6.28 -14.59
C ALA A 213 -17.05 -7.53 -14.58
N THR A 214 -15.76 -7.35 -14.87
CA THR A 214 -14.78 -8.42 -14.99
C THR A 214 -13.52 -8.09 -14.22
N ALA A 215 -12.73 -9.12 -13.86
CA ALA A 215 -11.46 -8.94 -13.16
C ALA A 215 -10.46 -8.09 -13.98
N ASN A 216 -10.39 -8.30 -15.29
CA ASN A 216 -9.53 -7.51 -16.16
C ASN A 216 -10.02 -6.07 -16.32
N GLY A 217 -11.35 -5.87 -16.42
CA GLY A 217 -11.95 -4.53 -16.43
C GLY A 217 -11.63 -3.75 -15.14
N ALA A 218 -11.61 -4.42 -13.98
CA ALA A 218 -11.22 -3.81 -12.72
C ALA A 218 -9.75 -3.34 -12.74
N ILE A 219 -8.83 -4.15 -13.28
CA ILE A 219 -7.42 -3.76 -13.45
C ILE A 219 -7.31 -2.53 -14.34
N VAL A 220 -7.99 -2.53 -15.49
CA VAL A 220 -7.95 -1.39 -16.43
C VAL A 220 -8.45 -0.11 -15.76
N VAL A 221 -9.63 -0.16 -15.11
CA VAL A 221 -10.18 1.01 -14.40
C VAL A 221 -9.24 1.50 -13.31
N TRP A 222 -8.69 0.60 -12.51
CA TRP A 222 -7.75 0.92 -11.44
C TRP A 222 -6.47 1.59 -11.97
N THR A 223 -5.88 1.00 -12.99
CA THR A 223 -4.67 1.54 -13.63
C THR A 223 -4.95 2.90 -14.27
N THR A 224 -6.11 3.07 -14.92
CA THR A 224 -6.52 4.35 -15.50
C THR A 224 -6.68 5.42 -14.41
N ILE A 225 -7.26 5.09 -13.26
CA ILE A 225 -7.40 6.03 -12.15
C ILE A 225 -6.02 6.47 -11.63
N LEU A 226 -5.11 5.54 -11.42
CA LEU A 226 -3.79 5.86 -10.83
C LEU A 226 -2.84 6.50 -11.84
N VAL A 227 -2.67 5.92 -13.02
CA VAL A 227 -1.74 6.40 -14.05
C VAL A 227 -2.35 7.52 -14.86
N GLY A 228 -3.58 7.33 -15.36
CA GLY A 228 -4.28 8.35 -16.15
C GLY A 228 -4.58 9.59 -15.34
N GLY A 229 -5.03 9.44 -14.08
CA GLY A 229 -5.21 10.57 -13.17
C GLY A 229 -3.91 11.33 -12.94
N GLY A 230 -2.79 10.62 -12.79
CA GLY A 230 -1.46 11.23 -12.69
C GLY A 230 -1.06 12.01 -13.94
N ALA A 231 -1.22 11.41 -15.13
CA ALA A 231 -0.89 12.07 -16.40
C ALA A 231 -1.73 13.32 -16.65
N ILE A 232 -3.04 13.25 -16.40
CA ILE A 232 -3.94 14.40 -16.52
C ILE A 232 -3.55 15.52 -15.54
N ALA A 233 -3.24 15.15 -14.30
CA ALA A 233 -2.83 16.10 -13.28
C ALA A 233 -1.54 16.83 -13.64
N GLU A 234 -0.53 16.12 -14.19
CA GLU A 234 0.72 16.73 -14.66
C GLU A 234 0.48 17.68 -15.83
N LEU A 235 -0.33 17.27 -16.81
CA LEU A 235 -0.69 18.11 -17.95
C LEU A 235 -1.39 19.40 -17.50
N LEU A 236 -2.43 19.28 -16.66
CA LEU A 236 -3.19 20.43 -16.18
C LEU A 236 -2.33 21.35 -15.30
N ALA A 237 -1.50 20.79 -14.42
CA ALA A 237 -0.59 21.57 -13.60
C ALA A 237 0.43 22.37 -14.45
N ALA A 238 0.92 21.77 -15.54
CA ALA A 238 1.83 22.44 -16.47
C ALA A 238 1.14 23.54 -17.28
N VAL A 239 -0.03 23.25 -17.86
CA VAL A 239 -0.78 24.20 -18.71
C VAL A 239 -1.29 25.38 -17.89
N LEU A 240 -1.87 25.14 -16.72
CA LEU A 240 -2.45 26.18 -15.85
C LEU A 240 -1.41 26.81 -14.93
N ARG A 241 -0.18 26.31 -14.89
CA ARG A 241 0.89 26.73 -13.98
C ARG A 241 0.50 26.67 -12.50
N LEU A 242 -0.38 25.72 -12.13
CA LEU A 242 -0.88 25.51 -10.78
C LEU A 242 -0.39 24.14 -10.27
N PRO A 243 0.78 24.06 -9.62
CA PRO A 243 1.36 22.81 -9.15
C PRO A 243 0.48 22.08 -8.13
N GLU A 244 -0.39 22.80 -7.43
CA GLU A 244 -1.32 22.26 -6.43
C GLU A 244 -2.35 21.29 -7.06
N LEU A 245 -2.70 21.45 -8.33
CA LEU A 245 -3.65 20.58 -9.02
C LEU A 245 -3.25 19.10 -9.01
N ARG A 246 -1.96 18.82 -8.90
CA ARG A 246 -1.47 17.43 -8.76
C ARG A 246 -2.08 16.73 -7.56
N SER A 247 -2.20 17.42 -6.44
CA SER A 247 -2.79 16.85 -5.20
C SER A 247 -4.32 16.72 -5.26
N TRP A 248 -4.99 17.49 -6.12
CA TRP A 248 -6.44 17.43 -6.30
C TRP A 248 -6.89 16.32 -7.26
N ILE A 249 -6.06 15.94 -8.23
CA ILE A 249 -6.46 15.10 -9.36
C ILE A 249 -5.72 13.75 -9.35
N ALA A 250 -4.44 13.73 -8.97
CA ALA A 250 -3.62 12.52 -8.99
C ALA A 250 -3.72 11.75 -7.68
N PRO A 251 -4.34 10.55 -7.64
CA PRO A 251 -4.53 9.81 -6.40
C PRO A 251 -3.23 9.39 -5.73
N TRP A 252 -2.20 9.10 -6.52
CA TRP A 252 -0.88 8.76 -5.98
C TRP A 252 -0.18 9.96 -5.34
N THR A 253 -0.23 11.12 -6.00
CA THR A 253 0.30 12.36 -5.43
C THR A 253 -0.46 12.71 -4.15
N ALA A 254 -1.80 12.59 -4.15
CA ALA A 254 -2.64 12.80 -2.99
C ALA A 254 -2.25 11.85 -1.83
N PHE A 255 -2.03 10.57 -2.13
CA PHE A 255 -1.52 9.58 -1.17
C PHE A 255 -0.21 10.07 -0.53
N GLY A 256 0.76 10.47 -1.36
CA GLY A 256 2.06 10.96 -0.88
C GLY A 256 1.96 12.24 -0.05
N VAL A 257 1.08 13.19 -0.44
CA VAL A 257 0.84 14.43 0.29
C VAL A 257 0.23 14.17 1.67
N VAL A 258 -0.77 13.28 1.77
CA VAL A 258 -1.38 12.89 3.05
C VAL A 258 -0.33 12.30 3.99
N VAL A 259 0.47 11.34 3.51
CA VAL A 259 1.52 10.71 4.32
C VAL A 259 2.56 11.72 4.79
N ARG A 260 3.08 12.56 3.88
CA ARG A 260 4.10 13.57 4.20
C ARG A 260 3.56 14.62 5.18
N SER A 261 2.31 15.05 5.01
CA SER A 261 1.66 16.02 5.90
C SER A 261 1.51 15.49 7.32
N ILE A 262 1.05 14.23 7.48
CA ILE A 262 0.92 13.59 8.79
C ILE A 262 2.31 13.42 9.44
N ALA A 263 3.33 13.07 8.66
CA ALA A 263 4.70 12.92 9.13
C ALA A 263 5.42 14.26 9.43
N GLY A 264 4.76 15.41 9.26
CA GLY A 264 5.38 16.72 9.42
C GLY A 264 6.42 17.07 8.35
N LEU A 265 6.41 16.36 7.23
CA LEU A 265 7.31 16.58 6.11
C LEU A 265 6.71 17.59 5.13
N ASN A 266 7.53 18.52 4.64
CA ASN A 266 7.06 19.52 3.68
C ASN A 266 6.65 18.90 2.35
N ALA A 267 5.38 19.01 2.00
CA ALA A 267 4.85 18.68 0.69
C ALA A 267 4.85 19.96 -0.18
N ARG A 268 6.03 20.29 -0.77
CA ARG A 268 6.21 21.51 -1.55
C ARG A 268 5.20 21.62 -2.69
N GLY A 269 4.45 22.73 -2.74
CA GLY A 269 3.52 23.02 -3.83
C GLY A 269 2.31 22.10 -3.92
N ALA A 270 1.94 21.43 -2.82
CA ALA A 270 0.79 20.54 -2.77
C ALA A 270 -0.20 20.97 -1.69
N SER A 271 -1.49 20.86 -1.99
CA SER A 271 -2.57 21.17 -1.06
C SER A 271 -2.97 19.93 -0.27
N MET A 272 -2.85 20.00 1.06
CA MET A 272 -3.33 18.93 1.95
C MET A 272 -4.85 18.74 1.81
N LEU A 273 -5.60 19.84 1.74
CA LEU A 273 -7.05 19.78 1.51
C LEU A 273 -7.38 19.10 0.18
N GLY A 274 -6.66 19.45 -0.90
CA GLY A 274 -6.82 18.84 -2.20
C GLY A 274 -6.58 17.32 -2.17
N ALA A 275 -5.56 16.88 -1.45
CA ALA A 275 -5.24 15.46 -1.31
C ALA A 275 -6.35 14.68 -0.58
N TRP A 276 -6.89 15.22 0.52
CA TRP A 276 -8.02 14.60 1.22
C TRP A 276 -9.29 14.59 0.38
N CYS A 277 -9.58 15.69 -0.34
CA CYS A 277 -10.71 15.73 -1.28
C CYS A 277 -10.58 14.72 -2.40
N CYS A 278 -9.39 14.58 -3.00
CA CYS A 278 -9.13 13.59 -4.06
C CYS A 278 -9.40 12.16 -3.59
N LEU A 279 -8.77 11.75 -2.49
CA LEU A 279 -8.93 10.39 -1.96
C LEU A 279 -10.35 10.15 -1.44
N GLY A 280 -10.94 11.13 -0.77
CA GLY A 280 -12.31 11.05 -0.24
C GLY A 280 -13.38 10.94 -1.33
N THR A 281 -13.28 11.75 -2.38
CA THR A 281 -14.22 11.69 -3.52
C THR A 281 -14.11 10.39 -4.29
N LEU A 282 -12.89 9.88 -4.51
CA LEU A 282 -12.68 8.56 -5.12
C LEU A 282 -13.24 7.43 -4.26
N LEU A 283 -13.04 7.49 -2.95
CA LEU A 283 -13.59 6.49 -2.02
C LEU A 283 -15.12 6.50 -2.07
N LEU A 284 -15.75 7.67 -1.97
CA LEU A 284 -17.20 7.81 -1.99
C LEU A 284 -17.79 7.37 -3.34
N TRP A 285 -17.17 7.78 -4.44
CA TRP A 285 -17.61 7.41 -5.79
C TRP A 285 -17.51 5.90 -6.02
N SER A 286 -16.39 5.28 -5.67
CA SER A 286 -16.16 3.85 -5.84
C SER A 286 -17.11 3.03 -4.94
N PHE A 287 -17.34 3.46 -3.69
CA PHE A 287 -18.31 2.87 -2.78
C PHE A 287 -19.74 2.94 -3.33
N TRP A 288 -20.18 4.12 -3.80
CA TRP A 288 -21.51 4.31 -4.37
C TRP A 288 -21.74 3.41 -5.59
N ARG A 289 -20.76 3.31 -6.49
CA ARG A 289 -20.79 2.43 -7.66
C ARG A 289 -20.87 0.96 -7.27
N ALA A 290 -20.06 0.51 -6.32
CA ALA A 290 -20.09 -0.85 -5.82
C ALA A 290 -21.43 -1.21 -5.19
N ARG A 291 -21.98 -0.32 -4.35
CA ARG A 291 -23.30 -0.51 -3.70
C ARG A 291 -24.43 -0.59 -4.72
N LYS A 292 -24.41 0.28 -5.74
CA LYS A 292 -25.45 0.25 -6.79
C LYS A 292 -25.44 -1.08 -7.54
N ARG A 293 -24.28 -1.64 -7.81
CA ARG A 293 -24.15 -2.89 -8.54
C ARG A 293 -24.58 -4.10 -7.71
N LEU A 294 -24.16 -4.17 -6.45
CA LEU A 294 -24.57 -5.25 -5.54
C LEU A 294 -26.10 -5.29 -5.36
N ARG A 295 -26.76 -4.12 -5.26
CA ARG A 295 -28.24 -4.05 -5.17
C ARG A 295 -28.96 -4.54 -6.43
N ILE A 296 -28.37 -4.35 -7.60
CA ILE A 296 -28.96 -4.85 -8.86
C ILE A 296 -28.87 -6.37 -8.92
N GLU A 297 -27.78 -6.95 -8.45
CA GLU A 297 -27.60 -8.41 -8.39
C GLU A 297 -28.56 -9.06 -7.38
N ASP A 298 -28.79 -8.44 -6.21
CA ASP A 298 -29.77 -8.88 -5.21
C ASP A 298 -31.23 -8.82 -5.72
N ALA A 299 -31.56 -7.91 -6.67
CA ALA A 299 -32.87 -7.77 -7.25
C ALA A 299 -33.12 -8.73 -8.43
N LEU A 300 -32.08 -9.37 -8.96
CA LEU A 300 -32.13 -10.32 -10.07
C LEU A 300 -31.97 -11.78 -9.61
N ALA A 301 -31.59 -12.00 -8.34
CA ALA A 301 -31.51 -13.31 -7.70
C ALA A 301 -32.80 -13.63 -6.95
#